data_06411249a435af74ce9c2288ec9a5977
#
_entry.id   06411249a435af74ce9c2288ec9a5977
#
_cell.length_a   1.000
_cell.length_b   1.000
_cell.length_c   1.000
_cell.angle_alpha   90.00
_cell.angle_beta   90.00
_cell.angle_gamma   90.00
#
_symmetry.space_group_name_H-M   'P 1'
#
loop_
_entity.id
_entity.type
_entity.pdbx_description
1 polymer ?
#
loop_
_entity_poly.entity_id
_entity_poly.type
_entity_poly.pdbx_seq_one_letter_code
_entity_poly.pdbx_strand_id
1 'polypeptide(L)'
;MNKTLVAYFSRTGNTKLVAEAIRNALDGETDIRPIDEVQSLDPYGLILIGFPVHSHSVPYKVEAFLKAVPPGKKIALFCTHGSLPGHRLSREALEYAVVLAAKAKILGTFSVRGKLSLQALEVLRRSPEHQEWVEMAPSAGTHPDTGDLEEARAFARQVRMRSDHGHY
;
A
#
# COMPACT_ATOMS: atom_id res chain seq x y z
N MET A 1 0.62 -10.28 -23.30
CA MET A 1 1.06 -9.97 -21.93
C MET A 1 0.01 -9.14 -21.23
N ASN A 2 -0.30 -9.51 -20.03
CA ASN A 2 -1.28 -8.77 -19.24
C ASN A 2 -0.66 -7.48 -18.69
N LYS A 3 -1.41 -6.40 -18.82
CA LYS A 3 -1.04 -5.10 -18.31
C LYS A 3 -1.05 -5.10 -16.77
N THR A 4 -0.16 -4.33 -16.16
CA THR A 4 -0.10 -4.15 -14.69
C THR A 4 -0.62 -2.78 -14.29
N LEU A 5 -1.33 -2.72 -13.18
CA LEU A 5 -1.79 -1.47 -12.57
C LEU A 5 -1.15 -1.29 -11.21
N VAL A 6 -0.62 -0.11 -10.96
CA VAL A 6 -0.29 0.35 -9.60
C VAL A 6 -1.34 1.38 -9.22
N ALA A 7 -2.27 0.99 -8.35
CA ALA A 7 -3.35 1.84 -7.88
C ALA A 7 -3.04 2.30 -6.45
N TYR A 8 -3.19 3.57 -6.17
CA TYR A 8 -2.86 4.10 -4.85
C TYR A 8 -3.84 5.16 -4.37
N PHE A 9 -3.94 5.27 -3.06
CA PHE A 9 -4.54 6.41 -2.38
C PHE A 9 -3.44 7.08 -1.56
N SER A 10 -3.27 8.40 -1.72
CA SER A 10 -2.23 9.15 -1.00
C SER A 10 -2.77 10.50 -0.56
N ARG A 11 -2.52 10.88 0.69
CA ARG A 11 -2.92 12.19 1.24
C ARG A 11 -1.77 13.19 1.25
N THR A 12 -0.58 12.73 1.68
CA THR A 12 0.58 13.60 1.89
C THR A 12 1.74 13.31 0.94
N GLY A 13 1.56 12.34 0.03
CA GLY A 13 2.54 12.00 -0.98
C GLY A 13 3.41 10.78 -0.68
N ASN A 14 3.40 10.24 0.55
CA ASN A 14 4.22 9.09 0.89
C ASN A 14 3.86 7.85 0.08
N THR A 15 2.58 7.50 0.06
CA THR A 15 2.10 6.33 -0.69
C THR A 15 2.33 6.50 -2.19
N LYS A 16 2.13 7.71 -2.72
CA LYS A 16 2.41 8.03 -4.12
C LYS A 16 3.88 7.82 -4.46
N LEU A 17 4.78 8.27 -3.60
CA LEU A 17 6.22 8.10 -3.79
C LEU A 17 6.62 6.63 -3.88
N VAL A 18 6.06 5.81 -3.00
CA VAL A 18 6.27 4.35 -3.01
C VAL A 18 5.66 3.72 -4.26
N ALA A 19 4.46 4.14 -4.64
CA ALA A 19 3.79 3.66 -5.86
C ALA A 19 4.62 3.95 -7.12
N GLU A 20 5.22 5.14 -7.22
CA GLU A 20 6.09 5.52 -8.33
C GLU A 20 7.36 4.66 -8.38
N ALA A 21 7.96 4.37 -7.23
CA ALA A 21 9.13 3.48 -7.15
C ALA A 21 8.77 2.06 -7.61
N ILE A 22 7.64 1.54 -7.19
CA ILE A 22 7.12 0.24 -7.60
C ILE A 22 6.91 0.20 -9.12
N ARG A 23 6.22 1.19 -9.66
CA ARG A 23 5.96 1.27 -11.10
C ARG A 23 7.25 1.28 -11.91
N ASN A 24 8.26 2.03 -11.47
CA ASN A 24 9.53 2.14 -12.17
C ASN A 24 10.37 0.85 -12.12
N ALA A 25 10.08 -0.05 -11.18
CA ALA A 25 10.75 -1.34 -11.08
C ALA A 25 10.08 -2.45 -11.90
N LEU A 26 8.89 -2.20 -12.43
CA LEU A 26 8.13 -3.19 -13.19
C LEU A 26 8.39 -3.04 -14.69
N ASP A 27 8.80 -4.14 -15.30
CA ASP A 27 8.95 -4.23 -16.75
C ASP A 27 7.59 -4.47 -17.41
N GLY A 28 7.47 -4.03 -18.66
CA GLY A 28 6.25 -4.18 -19.43
C GLY A 28 5.29 -3.01 -19.26
N GLU A 29 4.09 -3.19 -19.80
CA GLU A 29 3.07 -2.14 -19.78
C GLU A 29 2.47 -1.99 -18.39
N THR A 30 2.80 -0.89 -17.72
CA THR A 30 2.37 -0.61 -16.35
C THR A 30 1.74 0.78 -16.25
N ASP A 31 0.48 0.82 -15.82
CA ASP A 31 -0.19 2.08 -15.48
C ASP A 31 -0.01 2.37 -13.99
N ILE A 32 0.06 3.65 -13.65
CA ILE A 32 -0.02 4.14 -12.28
C ILE A 32 -1.16 5.14 -12.20
N ARG A 33 -2.08 4.93 -11.24
CA ARG A 33 -3.26 5.79 -11.09
C ARG A 33 -3.70 5.91 -9.64
N PRO A 34 -4.17 7.09 -9.21
CA PRO A 34 -4.97 7.16 -7.99
C PRO A 34 -6.20 6.25 -8.12
N ILE A 35 -6.64 5.65 -7.02
CA ILE A 35 -7.79 4.75 -7.05
C ILE A 35 -9.07 5.40 -7.61
N ASP A 36 -9.25 6.70 -7.38
CA ASP A 36 -10.41 7.46 -7.87
C ASP A 36 -10.43 7.60 -9.41
N GLU A 37 -9.29 7.41 -10.07
CA GLU A 37 -9.15 7.51 -11.53
C GLU A 37 -9.18 6.15 -12.24
N VAL A 38 -9.34 5.07 -11.49
CA VAL A 38 -9.42 3.72 -12.05
C VAL A 38 -10.85 3.46 -12.50
N GLN A 39 -11.05 3.29 -13.79
CA GLN A 39 -12.38 3.06 -14.38
C GLN A 39 -12.74 1.59 -14.44
N SER A 40 -11.76 0.72 -14.71
CA SER A 40 -11.97 -0.73 -14.81
C SER A 40 -10.72 -1.47 -14.42
N LEU A 41 -10.87 -2.63 -13.80
CA LEU A 41 -9.79 -3.55 -13.47
C LEU A 41 -9.60 -4.64 -14.54
N ASP A 42 -10.50 -4.73 -15.50
CA ASP A 42 -10.49 -5.79 -16.52
C ASP A 42 -9.21 -5.87 -17.35
N PRO A 43 -8.59 -4.74 -17.79
CA PRO A 43 -7.39 -4.81 -18.62
C PRO A 43 -6.15 -5.37 -17.89
N TYR A 44 -6.19 -5.47 -16.57
CA TYR A 44 -5.00 -5.73 -15.77
C TYR A 44 -4.95 -7.17 -15.30
N GLY A 45 -3.81 -7.82 -15.55
CA GLY A 45 -3.54 -9.17 -15.06
C GLY A 45 -2.92 -9.17 -13.66
N LEU A 46 -2.33 -8.06 -13.25
CA LEU A 46 -1.74 -7.85 -11.94
C LEU A 46 -2.06 -6.44 -11.46
N ILE A 47 -2.46 -6.31 -10.20
CA ILE A 47 -2.77 -5.00 -9.58
C ILE A 47 -2.04 -4.90 -8.25
N LEU A 48 -1.21 -3.87 -8.09
CA LEU A 48 -0.61 -3.53 -6.81
C LEU A 48 -1.39 -2.34 -6.24
N ILE A 49 -1.89 -2.49 -5.02
CA ILE A 49 -2.79 -1.51 -4.39
C ILE A 49 -2.12 -0.96 -3.14
N GLY A 50 -1.94 0.36 -3.10
CA GLY A 50 -1.26 1.05 -2.01
C GLY A 50 -2.13 2.06 -1.28
N PHE A 51 -1.91 2.19 0.04
CA PHE A 51 -2.68 3.09 0.88
C PHE A 51 -1.90 3.48 2.14
N PRO A 52 -2.19 4.65 2.73
CA PRO A 52 -1.68 4.99 4.05
C PRO A 52 -2.54 4.32 5.13
N VAL A 53 -1.91 3.89 6.22
CA VAL A 53 -2.66 3.42 7.39
C VAL A 53 -3.36 4.63 8.02
N HIS A 54 -4.66 4.50 8.25
CA HIS A 54 -5.50 5.55 8.79
C HIS A 54 -6.26 5.04 10.02
N SER A 55 -6.02 5.67 11.17
CA SER A 55 -6.71 5.32 12.42
C SER A 55 -6.74 3.80 12.69
N HIS A 56 -5.59 3.16 12.65
CA HIS A 56 -5.40 1.71 12.83
C HIS A 56 -5.99 0.84 11.72
N SER A 57 -6.45 1.42 10.62
CA SER A 57 -7.17 0.69 9.59
C SER A 57 -6.92 1.23 8.20
N VAL A 58 -7.70 0.72 7.27
CA VAL A 58 -7.69 1.08 5.86
C VAL A 58 -8.59 2.30 5.63
N PRO A 59 -8.15 3.29 4.84
CA PRO A 59 -9.03 4.41 4.48
C PRO A 59 -10.33 3.93 3.81
N TYR A 60 -11.42 4.62 4.07
CA TYR A 60 -12.76 4.24 3.57
C TYR A 60 -12.80 4.00 2.05
N LYS A 61 -12.18 4.89 1.27
CA LYS A 61 -12.14 4.76 -0.20
C LYS A 61 -11.40 3.50 -0.65
N VAL A 62 -10.33 3.15 0.06
CA VAL A 62 -9.54 1.96 -0.23
C VAL A 62 -10.31 0.70 0.14
N GLU A 63 -11.05 0.73 1.24
CA GLU A 63 -11.91 -0.38 1.66
C GLU A 63 -12.92 -0.72 0.55
N ALA A 64 -13.61 0.27 0.01
CA ALA A 64 -14.55 0.07 -1.09
C ALA A 64 -13.86 -0.49 -2.35
N PHE A 65 -12.67 0.02 -2.67
CA PHE A 65 -11.88 -0.45 -3.81
C PHE A 65 -11.48 -1.92 -3.66
N LEU A 66 -10.99 -2.31 -2.46
CA LEU A 66 -10.58 -3.70 -2.18
C LEU A 66 -11.74 -4.67 -2.27
N LYS A 67 -12.90 -4.28 -1.74
CA LYS A 67 -14.11 -5.11 -1.83
C LYS A 67 -14.59 -5.33 -3.27
N ALA A 68 -14.29 -4.40 -4.16
CA ALA A 68 -14.70 -4.46 -5.57
C ALA A 68 -13.73 -5.27 -6.46
N VAL A 69 -12.61 -5.72 -5.93
CA VAL A 69 -11.66 -6.54 -6.70
C VAL A 69 -12.31 -7.88 -7.05
N PRO A 70 -12.32 -8.27 -8.34
CA PRO A 70 -12.97 -9.51 -8.76
C PRO A 70 -12.29 -10.76 -8.18
N PRO A 71 -13.06 -11.83 -7.97
CA PRO A 71 -12.50 -13.10 -7.52
C PRO A 71 -11.40 -13.61 -8.45
N GLY A 72 -10.32 -14.13 -7.86
CA GLY A 72 -9.19 -14.70 -8.60
C GLY A 72 -8.24 -13.69 -9.24
N LYS A 73 -8.53 -12.39 -9.17
CA LYS A 73 -7.64 -11.35 -9.68
C LYS A 73 -6.34 -11.37 -8.87
N LYS A 74 -5.21 -11.39 -9.56
CA LYS A 74 -3.89 -11.34 -8.92
C LYS A 74 -3.62 -9.93 -8.42
N ILE A 75 -3.39 -9.78 -7.11
CA ILE A 75 -3.10 -8.49 -6.49
C ILE A 75 -1.94 -8.60 -5.51
N ALA A 76 -1.36 -7.46 -5.18
CA ALA A 76 -0.46 -7.29 -4.05
C ALA A 76 -0.83 -6.01 -3.32
N LEU A 77 -0.55 -5.95 -2.02
CA LEU A 77 -0.91 -4.82 -1.17
C LEU A 77 0.32 -4.19 -0.57
N PHE A 78 0.38 -2.87 -0.54
CA PHE A 78 1.41 -2.14 0.18
C PHE A 78 0.81 -0.97 0.96
N CYS A 79 1.38 -0.66 2.10
CA CYS A 79 0.92 0.46 2.91
C CYS A 79 2.08 1.31 3.42
N THR A 80 1.77 2.56 3.72
CA THR A 80 2.67 3.50 4.39
C THR A 80 2.13 3.81 5.79
N HIS A 81 3.03 3.97 6.76
CA HIS A 81 2.63 4.22 8.15
C HIS A 81 3.72 4.96 8.92
N GLY A 82 3.34 5.63 10.00
CA GLY A 82 4.26 6.35 10.88
C GLY A 82 4.74 5.53 12.08
N SER A 83 4.36 4.27 12.20
CA SER A 83 4.77 3.40 13.31
C SER A 83 6.15 2.77 13.07
N LEU A 84 6.66 2.06 14.07
CA LEU A 84 7.89 1.28 13.91
C LEU A 84 7.68 0.12 12.94
N PRO A 85 8.76 -0.35 12.27
CA PRO A 85 8.65 -1.50 11.37
C PRO A 85 8.10 -2.74 12.11
N GLY A 86 7.12 -3.40 11.49
CA GLY A 86 6.49 -4.60 12.06
C GLY A 86 5.60 -4.36 13.26
N HIS A 87 5.34 -3.11 13.64
CA HIS A 87 4.47 -2.80 14.76
C HIS A 87 3.02 -3.28 14.49
N ARG A 88 2.32 -3.71 15.54
CA ARG A 88 0.98 -4.28 15.40
C ARG A 88 -0.03 -3.34 14.73
N LEU A 89 0.10 -2.02 14.93
CA LEU A 89 -0.85 -1.05 14.36
C LEU A 89 -0.85 -1.07 12.84
N SER A 90 0.32 -1.10 12.20
CA SER A 90 0.43 -1.21 10.75
C SER A 90 0.13 -2.63 10.27
N ARG A 91 0.55 -3.64 11.03
CA ARG A 91 0.28 -5.04 10.71
C ARG A 91 -1.22 -5.33 10.70
N GLU A 92 -1.96 -4.88 11.70
CA GLU A 92 -3.41 -5.07 11.76
C GLU A 92 -4.15 -4.41 10.60
N ALA A 93 -3.73 -3.21 10.19
CA ALA A 93 -4.32 -2.54 9.04
C ALA A 93 -4.08 -3.34 7.75
N LEU A 94 -2.89 -3.88 7.57
CA LEU A 94 -2.55 -4.69 6.40
C LEU A 94 -3.31 -6.02 6.39
N GLU A 95 -3.43 -6.67 7.54
CA GLU A 95 -4.22 -7.89 7.72
C GLU A 95 -5.71 -7.65 7.41
N TYR A 96 -6.24 -6.52 7.83
CA TYR A 96 -7.61 -6.13 7.51
C TYR A 96 -7.80 -5.92 6.01
N ALA A 97 -6.84 -5.28 5.34
CA ALA A 97 -6.88 -5.13 3.89
C ALA A 97 -6.90 -6.49 3.16
N VAL A 98 -6.13 -7.46 3.65
CA VAL A 98 -6.12 -8.84 3.13
C VAL A 98 -7.51 -9.47 3.27
N VAL A 99 -8.17 -9.30 4.41
CA VAL A 99 -9.53 -9.82 4.63
C VAL A 99 -10.54 -9.17 3.66
N LEU A 100 -10.44 -7.86 3.45
CA LEU A 100 -11.32 -7.14 2.52
C LEU A 100 -11.20 -7.64 1.08
N ALA A 101 -10.00 -8.06 0.69
CA ALA A 101 -9.70 -8.55 -0.66
C ALA A 101 -9.61 -10.08 -0.73
N ALA A 102 -10.22 -10.79 0.21
CA ALA A 102 -10.07 -12.25 0.37
C ALA A 102 -10.47 -13.08 -0.86
N LYS A 103 -11.30 -12.56 -1.73
CA LYS A 103 -11.69 -13.23 -2.98
C LYS A 103 -10.60 -13.18 -4.06
N ALA A 104 -9.69 -12.23 -3.96
CA ALA A 104 -8.57 -12.08 -4.89
C ALA A 104 -7.44 -13.07 -4.55
N LYS A 105 -6.53 -13.26 -5.52
CA LYS A 105 -5.29 -14.01 -5.28
C LYS A 105 -4.21 -13.04 -4.83
N ILE A 106 -3.91 -13.01 -3.55
CA ILE A 106 -2.94 -12.09 -2.96
C ILE A 106 -1.54 -12.69 -3.07
N LEU A 107 -0.67 -12.02 -3.84
CA LEU A 107 0.68 -12.50 -4.14
C LEU A 107 1.72 -12.01 -3.14
N GLY A 108 1.42 -10.99 -2.37
CA GLY A 108 2.32 -10.48 -1.36
C GLY A 108 1.80 -9.20 -0.72
N THR A 109 2.43 -8.85 0.40
CA THR A 109 2.15 -7.62 1.15
C THR A 109 3.46 -6.95 1.53
N PHE A 110 3.44 -5.62 1.63
CA PHE A 110 4.61 -4.82 1.96
C PHE A 110 4.19 -3.59 2.76
N SER A 111 4.96 -3.23 3.75
CA SER A 111 4.74 -2.01 4.51
C SER A 111 6.01 -1.19 4.62
N VAL A 112 5.88 0.13 4.65
CA VAL A 112 6.99 1.05 4.71
C VAL A 112 6.60 2.27 5.54
N ARG A 113 7.57 2.81 6.25
CA ARG A 113 7.36 4.01 7.07
C ARG A 113 7.22 5.25 6.19
N GLY A 114 6.40 6.19 6.67
CA GLY A 114 6.23 7.48 6.03
C GLY A 114 6.07 8.59 7.07
N LYS A 115 6.64 9.76 6.79
CA LYS A 115 6.53 10.93 7.64
C LYS A 115 5.07 11.36 7.78
N LEU A 116 4.62 11.56 9.01
CA LEU A 116 3.31 12.14 9.28
C LEU A 116 3.35 13.67 9.08
N SER A 117 2.29 14.22 8.52
CA SER A 117 2.13 15.67 8.44
C SER A 117 1.93 16.27 9.84
N LEU A 118 2.27 17.55 10.00
CA LEU A 118 2.01 18.26 11.28
C LEU A 118 0.53 18.23 11.65
N GLN A 119 -0.35 18.37 10.66
CA GLN A 119 -1.79 18.31 10.85
C GLN A 119 -2.24 16.94 11.36
N ALA A 120 -1.73 15.85 10.77
CA ALA A 120 -2.03 14.50 11.21
C ALA A 120 -1.54 14.25 12.65
N LEU A 121 -0.33 14.73 13.00
CA LEU A 121 0.20 14.65 14.35
C LEU A 121 -0.67 15.37 15.36
N GLU A 122 -1.17 16.56 15.04
CA GLU A 122 -2.06 17.31 15.94
C GLU A 122 -3.35 16.55 16.21
N VAL A 123 -3.96 15.99 15.17
CA VAL A 123 -5.17 15.17 15.32
C VAL A 123 -4.91 13.97 16.23
N LEU A 124 -3.80 13.28 16.03
CA LEU A 124 -3.42 12.13 16.86
C LEU A 124 -3.14 12.51 18.32
N ARG A 125 -2.51 13.66 18.57
CA ARG A 125 -2.20 14.13 19.91
C ARG A 125 -3.45 14.43 20.75
N ARG A 126 -4.56 14.77 20.12
CA ARG A 126 -5.83 15.07 20.80
C ARG A 126 -6.56 13.82 21.28
N SER A 127 -6.17 12.64 20.81
CA SER A 127 -6.83 11.38 21.12
C SER A 127 -5.92 10.49 21.98
N PRO A 128 -6.32 10.16 23.22
CA PRO A 128 -5.52 9.27 24.08
C PRO A 128 -5.28 7.89 23.47
N GLU A 129 -6.18 7.43 22.61
CA GLU A 129 -6.12 6.13 21.92
C GLU A 129 -4.96 6.06 20.92
N HIS A 130 -4.44 7.19 20.47
CA HIS A 130 -3.40 7.27 19.46
C HIS A 130 -2.02 7.61 20.01
N GLN A 131 -1.84 7.52 21.33
CA GLN A 131 -0.58 7.89 21.99
C GLN A 131 0.63 7.11 21.45
N GLU A 132 0.48 5.82 21.17
CA GLU A 132 1.53 5.00 20.55
C GLU A 132 2.00 5.57 19.22
N TRP A 133 1.07 6.02 18.37
CA TRP A 133 1.39 6.64 17.10
C TRP A 133 2.20 7.92 17.28
N VAL A 134 1.81 8.75 18.23
CA VAL A 134 2.50 10.00 18.52
C VAL A 134 3.94 9.75 18.95
N GLU A 135 4.16 8.75 19.78
CA GLU A 135 5.50 8.40 20.28
C GLU A 135 6.42 7.85 19.18
N MET A 136 5.88 7.11 18.23
CA MET A 136 6.64 6.54 17.12
C MET A 136 6.89 7.49 15.96
N ALA A 137 6.03 8.49 15.77
CA ALA A 137 6.05 9.38 14.61
C ALA A 137 7.37 10.11 14.36
N PRO A 138 8.10 10.64 15.40
CA PRO A 138 9.35 11.35 15.16
C PRO A 138 10.41 10.51 14.42
N SER A 139 10.52 9.22 14.71
CA SER A 139 11.49 8.35 14.04
C SER A 139 11.13 8.06 12.60
N ALA A 140 9.91 8.32 12.16
CA ALA A 140 9.48 8.19 10.78
C ALA A 140 9.73 9.46 9.94
N GLY A 141 10.28 10.51 10.53
CA GLY A 141 10.41 11.84 9.91
C GLY A 141 11.27 11.89 8.64
N THR A 142 12.15 10.91 8.45
CA THR A 142 13.01 10.79 7.24
C THR A 142 12.52 9.73 6.25
N HIS A 143 11.35 9.14 6.50
CA HIS A 143 10.80 8.05 5.68
C HIS A 143 9.64 8.52 4.78
N PRO A 144 9.46 7.92 3.61
CA PRO A 144 10.31 6.86 3.05
C PRO A 144 11.66 7.43 2.60
N ASP A 145 12.72 6.71 2.90
CA ASP A 145 14.08 7.06 2.46
C ASP A 145 14.48 6.24 1.22
N THR A 146 15.74 6.40 0.76
CA THR A 146 16.23 5.66 -0.42
C THR A 146 16.24 4.16 -0.21
N GLY A 147 16.54 3.70 1.01
CA GLY A 147 16.49 2.28 1.37
C GLY A 147 15.08 1.71 1.30
N ASP A 148 14.11 2.46 1.80
CA ASP A 148 12.69 2.08 1.75
C ASP A 148 12.21 1.94 0.30
N LEU A 149 12.58 2.87 -0.56
CA LEU A 149 12.20 2.83 -1.96
C LEU A 149 12.86 1.66 -2.71
N GLU A 150 14.11 1.31 -2.35
CA GLU A 150 14.77 0.14 -2.92
C GLU A 150 14.08 -1.17 -2.47
N GLU A 151 13.65 -1.26 -1.22
CA GLU A 151 12.85 -2.39 -0.73
C GLU A 151 11.51 -2.49 -1.45
N ALA A 152 10.88 -1.36 -1.73
CA ALA A 152 9.65 -1.31 -2.52
C ALA A 152 9.85 -1.85 -3.93
N ARG A 153 10.96 -1.50 -4.57
CA ARG A 153 11.31 -2.02 -5.90
C ARG A 153 11.55 -3.52 -5.88
N ALA A 154 12.25 -4.00 -4.86
CA ALA A 154 12.49 -5.45 -4.68
C ALA A 154 11.16 -6.21 -4.47
N PHE A 155 10.26 -5.66 -3.68
CA PHE A 155 8.91 -6.20 -3.49
C PHE A 155 8.16 -6.29 -4.82
N ALA A 156 8.20 -5.24 -5.62
CA ALA A 156 7.52 -5.21 -6.92
C ALA A 156 8.04 -6.33 -7.85
N ARG A 157 9.35 -6.53 -7.90
CA ARG A 157 9.96 -7.60 -8.71
C ARG A 157 9.56 -8.98 -8.23
N GLN A 158 9.50 -9.20 -6.92
CA GLN A 158 9.04 -10.47 -6.34
C GLN A 158 7.59 -10.76 -6.70
N VAL A 159 6.72 -9.76 -6.58
CA VAL A 159 5.31 -9.91 -6.94
C VAL A 159 5.17 -10.25 -8.43
N ARG A 160 5.93 -9.57 -9.29
CA ARG A 160 5.93 -9.86 -10.72
C ARG A 160 6.33 -11.30 -11.02
N MET A 161 7.41 -11.77 -10.40
CA MET A 161 7.85 -13.16 -10.53
C MET A 161 6.76 -14.14 -10.10
N ARG A 162 6.12 -13.89 -8.96
CA ARG A 162 5.02 -14.74 -8.48
C ARG A 162 3.82 -14.73 -9.44
N SER A 163 3.54 -13.57 -10.04
CA SER A 163 2.47 -13.43 -11.01
C SER A 163 2.74 -14.24 -12.28
N ASP A 164 3.97 -14.23 -12.76
CA ASP A 164 4.36 -14.91 -14.01
C ASP A 164 4.49 -16.44 -13.82
N HIS A 165 4.87 -16.90 -12.64
CA HIS A 165 5.11 -18.32 -12.34
C HIS A 165 3.96 -18.98 -11.57
N GLY A 166 2.85 -18.30 -11.39
CA GLY A 166 1.74 -18.68 -10.51
C GLY A 166 0.84 -19.80 -11.01
N HIS A 167 1.40 -20.88 -11.49
CA HIS A 167 0.69 -22.12 -11.82
C HIS A 167 1.03 -23.27 -10.84
N TYR A 168 1.36 -22.95 -9.60
CA TYR A 168 1.61 -23.96 -8.56
C TYR A 168 0.55 -23.90 -7.47
#